data_85dad37afd12225f9f30aa237cb238be
#
_entry.id   85dad37afd12225f9f30aa237cb238be
#
_cell.length_a   1.000
_cell.length_b   1.000
_cell.length_c   1.000
_cell.angle_alpha   90.00
_cell.angle_beta   90.00
_cell.angle_gamma   90.00
#
_symmetry.space_group_name_H-M   'P 1'
#
loop_
_entity.id
_entity.type
_entity.pdbx_description
1 polymer ?
#
loop_
_entity_poly.entity_id
_entity_poly.type
_entity_poly.pdbx_seq_one_letter_code
_entity_poly.pdbx_strand_id
1 'polypeptide(L)'
;MAGSLKVKMLGGEELLVPLRDSMLALELKQQIAQKTGVPVFQQHLVTHPAGQVLKDGVPLDSQGLCPGSTVLLVVQSCDNPLSILVRNDKGRNTAYEVRLTQTVAELKQQVCRQEHVQADLFWLSFQGKPMDDRHWLGDYGLTPQCTVFMNLRLRGGGGGEWAGPGGQR
;
A
#
# COMPACT_ATOMS: atom_id res chain seq x y z
N MET A 1 -10.04 22.84 16.71
CA MET A 1 -10.83 22.21 17.77
C MET A 1 -11.03 20.74 17.46
N ALA A 2 -10.81 19.88 18.43
CA ALA A 2 -10.96 18.45 18.22
C ALA A 2 -12.42 18.04 18.26
N GLY A 3 -12.80 17.20 17.33
CA GLY A 3 -14.10 16.58 17.29
C GLY A 3 -13.94 15.17 16.81
N SER A 4 -15.04 14.53 16.50
CA SER A 4 -15.00 13.15 15.99
C SER A 4 -15.90 13.02 14.78
N LEU A 5 -15.47 12.16 13.86
CA LEU A 5 -16.29 11.74 12.74
C LEU A 5 -16.91 10.38 13.07
N LYS A 6 -18.14 10.20 12.63
CA LYS A 6 -18.79 8.91 12.74
C LYS A 6 -18.57 8.15 11.44
N VAL A 7 -17.96 6.97 11.54
CA VAL A 7 -17.75 6.11 10.38
C VAL A 7 -18.75 4.96 10.50
N LYS A 8 -19.66 4.87 9.53
CA LYS A 8 -20.70 3.86 9.54
C LYS A 8 -20.38 2.79 8.52
N MET A 9 -20.45 1.53 8.95
CA MET A 9 -20.16 0.40 8.09
C MET A 9 -21.44 -0.20 7.56
N LEU A 10 -21.33 -0.95 6.46
CA LEU A 10 -22.49 -1.57 5.83
C LEU A 10 -23.16 -2.59 6.74
N GLY A 11 -22.43 -3.18 7.66
CA GLY A 11 -22.99 -4.13 8.62
C GLY A 11 -23.74 -3.49 9.76
N GLY A 12 -23.83 -2.17 9.82
CA GLY A 12 -24.49 -1.44 10.88
C GLY A 12 -23.59 -1.01 12.03
N GLU A 13 -22.33 -1.36 11.98
CA GLU A 13 -21.36 -0.94 12.98
C GLU A 13 -20.98 0.52 12.78
N GLU A 14 -20.66 1.19 13.88
CA GLU A 14 -20.23 2.59 13.83
C GLU A 14 -18.94 2.76 14.61
N LEU A 15 -18.04 3.59 14.07
CA LEU A 15 -16.79 3.95 14.73
C LEU A 15 -16.74 5.46 14.90
N LEU A 16 -16.14 5.89 15.99
CA LEU A 16 -15.81 7.30 16.18
C LEU A 16 -14.31 7.45 15.97
N VAL A 17 -13.94 8.36 15.06
CA VAL A 17 -12.55 8.63 14.74
C VAL A 17 -12.26 10.09 15.09
N PRO A 18 -11.21 10.35 15.89
CA PRO A 18 -10.87 11.73 16.23
C PRO A 18 -10.56 12.54 14.97
N LEU A 19 -11.11 13.74 14.91
CA LEU A 19 -10.89 14.63 13.77
C LEU A 19 -9.88 15.69 14.18
N ARG A 20 -8.87 15.89 13.31
CA ARG A 20 -7.85 16.93 13.51
C ARG A 20 -8.01 17.98 12.44
N ASP A 21 -7.51 19.20 12.73
CA ASP A 21 -7.50 20.26 11.74
C ASP A 21 -6.64 19.86 10.55
N SER A 22 -7.14 20.12 9.36
CA SER A 22 -6.45 19.79 8.11
C SER A 22 -6.15 18.30 7.94
N MET A 23 -6.93 17.44 8.60
CA MET A 23 -6.77 16.00 8.47
C MET A 23 -7.13 15.55 7.05
N LEU A 24 -6.25 14.74 6.46
CA LEU A 24 -6.48 14.20 5.13
C LEU A 24 -7.37 12.96 5.20
N ALA A 25 -8.10 12.70 4.11
CA ALA A 25 -8.92 11.49 4.04
C ALA A 25 -8.07 10.23 4.17
N LEU A 26 -6.83 10.29 3.66
CA LEU A 26 -5.91 9.16 3.79
C LEU A 26 -5.60 8.86 5.26
N GLU A 27 -5.42 9.92 6.08
CA GLU A 27 -5.18 9.72 7.51
C GLU A 27 -6.38 9.06 8.18
N LEU A 28 -7.59 9.45 7.77
CA LEU A 28 -8.81 8.83 8.28
C LEU A 28 -8.85 7.34 7.93
N LYS A 29 -8.51 7.00 6.69
CA LYS A 29 -8.45 5.60 6.27
C LYS A 29 -7.42 4.82 7.07
N GLN A 30 -6.27 5.43 7.37
CA GLN A 30 -5.24 4.77 8.18
C GLN A 30 -5.73 4.46 9.59
N GLN A 31 -6.46 5.38 10.20
CA GLN A 31 -7.03 5.13 11.51
C GLN A 31 -8.10 4.04 11.48
N ILE A 32 -8.92 4.05 10.42
CA ILE A 32 -9.92 3.00 10.24
C ILE A 32 -9.23 1.63 10.09
N ALA A 33 -8.14 1.59 9.31
CA ALA A 33 -7.39 0.34 9.13
C ALA A 33 -6.87 -0.20 10.45
N GLN A 34 -6.38 0.67 11.34
CA GLN A 34 -5.90 0.25 12.65
C GLN A 34 -7.02 -0.29 13.53
N LYS A 35 -8.23 0.26 13.41
CA LYS A 35 -9.35 -0.15 14.25
C LYS A 35 -10.09 -1.37 13.72
N THR A 36 -10.14 -1.53 12.40
CA THR A 36 -10.95 -2.58 11.77
C THR A 36 -10.13 -3.67 11.12
N GLY A 37 -8.86 -3.43 10.84
CA GLY A 37 -8.03 -4.37 10.09
C GLY A 37 -8.26 -4.34 8.59
N VAL A 38 -9.07 -3.41 8.08
CA VAL A 38 -9.31 -3.29 6.64
C VAL A 38 -8.19 -2.46 6.02
N PRO A 39 -7.45 -2.99 5.03
CA PRO A 39 -6.38 -2.22 4.40
C PRO A 39 -6.89 -0.95 3.74
N VAL A 40 -6.07 0.09 3.75
CA VAL A 40 -6.44 1.41 3.22
C VAL A 40 -6.91 1.32 1.77
N PHE A 41 -6.22 0.53 0.95
CA PHE A 41 -6.56 0.44 -0.47
C PHE A 41 -7.89 -0.25 -0.74
N GLN A 42 -8.48 -0.92 0.25
CA GLN A 42 -9.81 -1.52 0.14
C GLN A 42 -10.91 -0.61 0.64
N GLN A 43 -10.56 0.51 1.25
CA GLN A 43 -11.54 1.41 1.83
C GLN A 43 -12.00 2.46 0.84
N HIS A 44 -13.32 2.64 0.76
CA HIS A 44 -13.94 3.74 0.04
C HIS A 44 -14.81 4.49 1.03
N LEU A 45 -14.49 5.74 1.27
CA LEU A 45 -15.24 6.57 2.18
C LEU A 45 -16.15 7.50 1.39
N VAL A 46 -17.41 7.52 1.76
CA VAL A 46 -18.45 8.29 1.06
C VAL A 46 -19.17 9.16 2.09
N THR A 47 -19.36 10.43 1.77
CA THR A 47 -20.09 11.31 2.67
C THR A 47 -21.56 10.91 2.74
N HIS A 48 -22.18 11.15 3.89
CA HIS A 48 -23.59 10.85 4.08
C HIS A 48 -24.30 12.11 4.56
N PRO A 49 -25.41 12.48 3.95
CA PRO A 49 -26.19 11.79 2.89
C PRO A 49 -25.79 12.13 1.47
N ALA A 50 -24.79 13.01 1.25
CA ALA A 50 -24.48 13.52 -0.09
C ALA A 50 -23.97 12.46 -1.06
N GLY A 51 -23.30 11.42 -0.56
CA GLY A 51 -22.82 10.34 -1.40
C GLY A 51 -21.57 10.64 -2.20
N GLN A 52 -20.77 11.61 -1.77
CA GLN A 52 -19.52 11.96 -2.45
C GLN A 52 -18.37 11.12 -1.94
N VAL A 53 -17.56 10.60 -2.88
CA VAL A 53 -16.38 9.83 -2.53
C VAL A 53 -15.29 10.78 -2.07
N LEU A 54 -14.67 10.46 -0.91
CA LEU A 54 -13.59 11.29 -0.36
C LEU A 54 -12.30 11.06 -1.13
N LYS A 55 -11.57 12.14 -1.37
CA LYS A 55 -10.26 12.10 -2.04
C LYS A 55 -9.15 12.07 -0.98
N ASP A 56 -8.20 11.15 -1.16
CA ASP A 56 -7.18 10.88 -0.16
C ASP A 56 -6.27 12.07 0.14
N GLY A 57 -5.91 12.83 -0.87
CA GLY A 57 -4.96 13.93 -0.72
C GLY A 57 -5.60 15.28 -0.40
N VAL A 58 -6.88 15.31 -0.07
CA VAL A 58 -7.60 16.56 0.21
C VAL A 58 -8.03 16.57 1.68
N PRO A 59 -7.85 17.70 2.39
CA PRO A 59 -8.29 17.79 3.77
C PRO A 59 -9.80 17.55 3.90
N LEU A 60 -10.20 16.92 4.99
CA LEU A 60 -11.59 16.56 5.21
C LEU A 60 -12.51 17.79 5.29
N ASP A 61 -12.04 18.86 5.91
CA ASP A 61 -12.82 20.08 6.01
C ASP A 61 -13.08 20.69 4.63
N SER A 62 -12.15 20.55 3.69
CA SER A 62 -12.34 21.01 2.32
C SER A 62 -13.35 20.17 1.57
N GLN A 63 -13.65 18.98 2.05
CA GLN A 63 -14.62 18.08 1.43
C GLN A 63 -15.98 18.16 2.12
N GLY A 64 -16.17 19.16 2.96
CA GLY A 64 -17.46 19.40 3.61
C GLY A 64 -17.69 18.65 4.90
N LEU A 65 -16.66 18.04 5.45
CA LEU A 65 -16.77 17.31 6.71
C LEU A 65 -16.40 18.19 7.89
N CYS A 66 -17.15 18.04 8.95
CA CYS A 66 -16.92 18.78 10.21
C CYS A 66 -17.16 17.83 11.37
N PRO A 67 -16.82 18.25 12.61
CA PRO A 67 -17.11 17.41 13.77
C PRO A 67 -18.59 17.01 13.81
N GLY A 68 -18.83 15.74 14.01
CA GLY A 68 -20.18 15.19 14.01
C GLY A 68 -20.68 14.70 12.67
N SER A 69 -19.93 14.94 11.59
CA SER A 69 -20.30 14.41 10.28
C SER A 69 -20.23 12.89 10.25
N THR A 70 -21.02 12.30 9.36
CA THR A 70 -21.03 10.85 9.17
C THR A 70 -20.47 10.52 7.81
N VAL A 71 -19.59 9.50 7.75
CA VAL A 71 -19.11 8.94 6.50
C VAL A 71 -19.44 7.46 6.47
N LEU A 72 -19.66 6.95 5.27
CA LEU A 72 -19.91 5.52 5.07
C LEU A 72 -18.63 4.86 4.59
N LEU A 73 -18.31 3.73 5.22
CA LEU A 73 -17.17 2.92 4.80
C LEU A 73 -17.67 1.80 3.92
N VAL A 74 -17.21 1.78 2.67
CA VAL A 74 -17.48 0.69 1.73
C VAL A 74 -16.17 -0.06 1.55
N VAL A 75 -16.19 -1.36 1.82
CA VAL A 75 -15.01 -2.21 1.67
C VAL A 75 -15.07 -2.89 0.31
N GLN A 76 -14.07 -2.61 -0.51
CA GLN A 76 -13.97 -3.21 -1.84
C GLN A 76 -13.03 -4.40 -1.79
N SER A 77 -13.47 -5.55 -2.31
CA SER A 77 -12.62 -6.72 -2.38
C SER A 77 -11.55 -6.52 -3.45
N CYS A 78 -10.30 -6.86 -3.13
CA CYS A 78 -9.19 -6.80 -4.06
C CYS A 78 -8.56 -8.18 -4.25
N ASP A 79 -9.39 -9.22 -4.21
CA ASP A 79 -8.90 -10.61 -4.28
C ASP A 79 -8.63 -11.07 -5.70
N ASN A 80 -9.02 -10.32 -6.71
CA ASN A 80 -8.79 -10.72 -8.09
C ASN A 80 -7.30 -10.69 -8.41
N PRO A 81 -6.75 -11.77 -9.00
CA PRO A 81 -5.33 -11.79 -9.34
C PRO A 81 -5.05 -10.83 -10.50
N LEU A 82 -3.86 -10.27 -10.49
CA LEU A 82 -3.37 -9.44 -11.58
C LEU A 82 -1.95 -9.84 -11.92
N SER A 83 -1.56 -9.62 -13.16
CA SER A 83 -0.20 -9.90 -13.61
C SER A 83 0.63 -8.64 -13.51
N ILE A 84 1.78 -8.73 -12.86
CA ILE A 84 2.76 -7.66 -12.81
C ILE A 84 4.08 -8.18 -13.37
N LEU A 85 4.94 -7.26 -13.76
CA LEU A 85 6.27 -7.60 -14.24
C LEU A 85 7.29 -7.22 -13.18
N VAL A 86 8.23 -8.11 -12.91
CA VAL A 86 9.37 -7.81 -12.05
C VAL A 86 10.62 -7.82 -12.93
N ARG A 87 11.30 -6.68 -12.96
CA ARG A 87 12.52 -6.53 -13.70
C ARG A 87 13.71 -6.81 -12.79
N ASN A 88 14.54 -7.78 -13.18
CA ASN A 88 15.69 -8.14 -12.37
C ASN A 88 16.88 -7.22 -12.69
N ASP A 89 18.02 -7.48 -12.00
CA ASP A 89 19.22 -6.67 -12.16
C ASP A 89 19.84 -6.76 -13.55
N LYS A 90 19.46 -7.77 -14.33
CA LYS A 90 19.93 -7.96 -15.68
C LYS A 90 19.01 -7.34 -16.73
N GLY A 91 17.96 -6.64 -16.28
CA GLY A 91 17.00 -6.03 -17.19
C GLY A 91 15.96 -6.97 -17.75
N ARG A 92 15.86 -8.16 -17.19
CA ARG A 92 14.90 -9.16 -17.65
C ARG A 92 13.58 -9.02 -16.88
N ASN A 93 12.48 -9.01 -17.63
CA ASN A 93 11.14 -8.94 -17.03
C ASN A 93 10.54 -10.32 -16.91
N THR A 94 9.98 -10.62 -15.75
CA THR A 94 9.28 -11.87 -15.50
C THR A 94 7.88 -11.54 -14.98
N ALA A 95 6.86 -12.19 -15.54
CA ALA A 95 5.48 -11.97 -15.14
C ALA A 95 5.16 -12.78 -13.88
N TYR A 96 4.48 -12.16 -12.95
CA TYR A 96 4.02 -12.82 -11.71
C TYR A 96 2.54 -12.53 -11.53
N GLU A 97 1.80 -13.54 -11.14
CA GLU A 97 0.41 -13.36 -10.77
C GLU A 97 0.33 -13.09 -9.27
N VAL A 98 -0.24 -11.95 -8.90
CA VAL A 98 -0.31 -11.51 -7.51
C VAL A 98 -1.70 -10.95 -7.21
N ARG A 99 -1.97 -10.78 -5.94
CA ARG A 99 -3.18 -10.12 -5.47
C ARG A 99 -2.77 -8.93 -4.60
N LEU A 100 -3.57 -7.87 -4.67
CA LEU A 100 -3.28 -6.68 -3.87
C LEU A 100 -3.36 -6.95 -2.37
N THR A 101 -4.04 -8.02 -1.97
CA THR A 101 -4.14 -8.44 -0.57
C THR A 101 -2.92 -9.23 -0.08
N GLN A 102 -1.97 -9.51 -0.97
CA GLN A 102 -0.72 -10.17 -0.57
C GLN A 102 0.27 -9.13 -0.06
N THR A 103 1.20 -9.58 0.79
CA THR A 103 2.26 -8.70 1.29
C THR A 103 3.43 -8.69 0.31
N VAL A 104 4.29 -7.68 0.45
CA VAL A 104 5.52 -7.60 -0.34
C VAL A 104 6.39 -8.83 -0.09
N ALA A 105 6.43 -9.32 1.17
CA ALA A 105 7.21 -10.50 1.50
C ALA A 105 6.77 -11.72 0.68
N GLU A 106 5.47 -11.87 0.45
CA GLU A 106 4.97 -12.98 -0.36
C GLU A 106 5.41 -12.86 -1.82
N LEU A 107 5.40 -11.65 -2.37
CA LEU A 107 5.90 -11.43 -3.72
C LEU A 107 7.39 -11.73 -3.79
N LYS A 108 8.15 -11.30 -2.78
CA LYS A 108 9.59 -11.57 -2.74
C LYS A 108 9.87 -13.07 -2.72
N GLN A 109 9.04 -13.85 -2.04
CA GLN A 109 9.20 -15.30 -2.04
C GLN A 109 9.00 -15.91 -3.42
N GLN A 110 8.04 -15.39 -4.18
CA GLN A 110 7.84 -15.84 -5.57
C GLN A 110 9.06 -15.49 -6.41
N VAL A 111 9.60 -14.29 -6.24
CA VAL A 111 10.80 -13.85 -6.97
C VAL A 111 12.00 -14.72 -6.58
N CYS A 112 12.13 -15.05 -5.29
CA CYS A 112 13.22 -15.91 -4.82
C CYS A 112 13.22 -17.26 -5.53
N ARG A 113 12.05 -17.85 -5.67
CA ARG A 113 11.95 -19.16 -6.34
C ARG A 113 12.27 -19.06 -7.81
N GLN A 114 11.83 -17.99 -8.46
CA GLN A 114 12.01 -17.83 -9.90
C GLN A 114 13.45 -17.46 -10.24
N GLU A 115 14.06 -16.56 -9.47
CA GLU A 115 15.39 -16.05 -9.74
C GLU A 115 16.49 -16.81 -9.01
N HIS A 116 16.11 -17.70 -8.11
CA HIS A 116 17.05 -18.46 -7.28
C HIS A 116 17.94 -17.55 -6.44
N VAL A 117 17.38 -16.49 -5.89
CA VAL A 117 18.08 -15.52 -5.05
C VAL A 117 17.35 -15.43 -3.72
N GLN A 118 18.12 -15.35 -2.62
CA GLN A 118 17.54 -15.26 -1.29
C GLN A 118 16.90 -13.89 -1.06
N ALA A 119 15.81 -13.87 -0.28
CA ALA A 119 15.02 -12.66 -0.08
C ALA A 119 15.82 -11.53 0.59
N ASP A 120 16.81 -11.85 1.40
CA ASP A 120 17.63 -10.85 2.08
C ASP A 120 18.71 -10.23 1.19
N LEU A 121 18.89 -10.77 -0.02
CA LEU A 121 19.89 -10.26 -0.95
C LEU A 121 19.35 -9.24 -1.93
N PHE A 122 18.06 -8.97 -1.89
CA PHE A 122 17.47 -7.97 -2.79
C PHE A 122 16.29 -7.28 -2.12
N TRP A 123 15.88 -6.19 -2.74
CA TRP A 123 14.67 -5.49 -2.34
C TRP A 123 13.91 -5.07 -3.58
N LEU A 124 12.63 -4.83 -3.42
CA LEU A 124 11.77 -4.45 -4.53
C LEU A 124 11.44 -2.96 -4.44
N SER A 125 11.30 -2.33 -5.60
CA SER A 125 10.87 -0.94 -5.67
C SER A 125 9.80 -0.76 -6.74
N PHE A 126 8.94 0.20 -6.53
CA PHE A 126 7.89 0.55 -7.48
C PHE A 126 7.80 2.06 -7.57
N GLN A 127 7.95 2.59 -8.78
CA GLN A 127 7.92 4.03 -9.05
C GLN A 127 8.94 4.79 -8.19
N GLY A 128 10.11 4.21 -8.02
CA GLY A 128 11.19 4.83 -7.28
C GLY A 128 11.09 4.72 -5.76
N LYS A 129 10.08 4.02 -5.26
CA LYS A 129 9.89 3.86 -3.82
C LYS A 129 10.22 2.44 -3.39
N PRO A 130 11.03 2.27 -2.33
CA PRO A 130 11.28 0.92 -1.82
C PRO A 130 10.01 0.31 -1.25
N MET A 131 9.83 -1.00 -1.48
CA MET A 131 8.67 -1.72 -0.98
C MET A 131 9.04 -2.45 0.30
N ASP A 132 8.30 -2.16 1.36
CA ASP A 132 8.53 -2.78 2.68
C ASP A 132 7.83 -4.12 2.75
N ASP A 133 8.54 -5.14 3.24
CA ASP A 133 8.03 -6.52 3.31
C ASP A 133 6.73 -6.63 4.08
N ARG A 134 6.50 -5.75 5.04
CA ARG A 134 5.34 -5.81 5.92
C ARG A 134 4.11 -5.15 5.33
N HIS A 135 4.27 -4.41 4.25
CA HIS A 135 3.15 -3.71 3.61
C HIS A 135 2.43 -4.61 2.62
N TRP A 136 1.19 -4.24 2.32
CA TRP A 136 0.40 -4.92 1.31
C TRP A 136 0.81 -4.43 -0.08
N LEU A 137 0.69 -5.30 -1.08
CA LEU A 137 0.94 -4.87 -2.45
C LEU A 137 0.01 -3.74 -2.87
N GLY A 138 -1.23 -3.76 -2.39
CA GLY A 138 -2.19 -2.70 -2.68
C GLY A 138 -1.80 -1.34 -2.12
N ASP A 139 -0.95 -1.30 -1.09
CA ASP A 139 -0.49 -0.03 -0.51
C ASP A 139 0.33 0.79 -1.51
N TYR A 140 0.90 0.15 -2.51
CA TYR A 140 1.74 0.81 -3.52
C TYR A 140 0.97 1.12 -4.79
N GLY A 141 -0.31 0.75 -4.86
CA GLY A 141 -1.14 1.06 -6.03
C GLY A 141 -0.77 0.30 -7.28
N LEU A 142 -0.34 -0.95 -7.14
CA LEU A 142 0.03 -1.77 -8.28
C LEU A 142 -1.16 -1.96 -9.21
N THR A 143 -0.90 -1.85 -10.52
CA THR A 143 -1.91 -2.04 -11.57
C THR A 143 -1.51 -3.22 -12.44
N PRO A 144 -2.47 -3.78 -13.22
CA PRO A 144 -2.10 -4.86 -14.12
C PRO A 144 -0.98 -4.45 -15.07
N GLN A 145 0.00 -5.34 -15.22
CA GLN A 145 1.15 -5.19 -16.10
C GLN A 145 2.10 -4.05 -15.73
N CYS A 146 2.01 -3.54 -14.50
CA CYS A 146 2.99 -2.57 -14.01
C CYS A 146 4.34 -3.29 -13.80
N THR A 147 5.41 -2.50 -13.73
CA THR A 147 6.75 -3.03 -13.54
C THR A 147 7.28 -2.72 -12.15
N VAL A 148 7.67 -3.75 -11.42
CA VAL A 148 8.36 -3.66 -10.14
C VAL A 148 9.82 -3.99 -10.38
N PHE A 149 10.72 -3.25 -9.75
CA PHE A 149 12.16 -3.43 -9.97
C PHE A 149 12.76 -4.23 -8.83
N MET A 150 13.57 -5.24 -9.19
CA MET A 150 14.34 -6.02 -8.24
C MET A 150 15.73 -5.39 -8.16
N ASN A 151 16.11 -5.00 -6.94
CA ASN A 151 17.39 -4.33 -6.70
C ASN A 151 18.23 -5.22 -5.79
N LEU A 152 19.44 -5.58 -6.22
CA LEU A 152 20.31 -6.42 -5.42
C LEU A 152 20.97 -5.61 -4.32
N ARG A 153 21.10 -6.21 -3.14
CA ARG A 153 21.89 -5.65 -2.06
C ARG A 153 23.31 -6.16 -2.19
N LEU A 154 24.24 -5.25 -2.39
CA LEU A 154 25.65 -5.61 -2.44
C LEU A 154 26.17 -5.65 -1.01
N ARG A 155 26.65 -6.81 -0.59
CA ARG A 155 27.33 -6.92 0.68
C ARG A 155 28.76 -6.53 0.44
N GLY A 156 29.18 -5.52 1.11
CA GLY A 156 30.53 -5.09 1.05
C GLY A 156 31.46 -6.12 1.58
N GLY A 157 32.03 -6.31 1.67
CA GLY A 157 32.61 -6.92 1.89
C GLY A 157 32.89 -7.54 2.03
N GLY A 158 32.92 -7.48 2.35
CA GLY A 158 33.20 -7.99 2.35
C GLY A 158 33.39 -8.18 1.80
N GLY A 159 33.68 -7.99 1.93
CA GLY A 159 33.82 -8.23 1.44
C GLY A 159 33.72 -8.06 0.68
N GLY A 160 33.82 -7.71 0.51
CA GLY A 160 33.65 -7.60 -0.15
C GLY A 160 33.22 -7.31 -0.92
N GLU A 161 33.03 -7.19 -1.00
CA GLU A 161 32.49 -6.77 -1.81
C GLU A 161 31.98 -5.68 -2.24
N TRP A 162 32.09 -5.14 -2.15
CA TRP A 162 31.46 -4.05 -2.81
C TRP A 162 31.49 -3.13 -3.15
N ALA A 163 31.89 -3.62 -3.16
CA ALA A 163 31.88 -2.95 -3.67
C ALA A 163 31.62 -2.15 -4.15
N GLY A 164 31.61 -2.19 -4.07
CA GLY A 164 31.38 -1.67 -4.42
C GLY A 164 31.24 -1.17 -4.99
N PRO A 165 31.35 -0.83 -5.11
CA PRO A 165 31.11 -0.40 -5.73
C PRO A 165 31.17 -0.26 -6.36
N GLY A 166 31.06 -0.68 -6.26
CA GLY A 166 31.11 -0.84 -6.67
C GLY A 166 31.20 -1.18 -7.02
N GLY A 167 30.93 -1.71 -7.03
CA GLY A 167 30.99 -2.04 -7.07
C GLY A 167 30.96 -2.69 -7.39
N GLN A 168 30.83 -3.15 -7.41
CA GLN A 168 30.83 -3.48 -7.51
C GLN A 168 30.89 -3.88 -7.73
N ARG A 169 31.01 -4.40 -7.67
CA ARG A 169 31.28 -4.74 -7.93
C ARG A 169 31.03 -4.49 -8.23
#